data_cec4a634840257d03e873d93f6dba5c2
#
_entry.id   cec4a634840257d03e873d93f6dba5c2
#
_cell.length_a   1.000
_cell.length_b   1.000
_cell.length_c   1.000
_cell.angle_alpha   90.00
_cell.angle_beta   90.00
_cell.angle_gamma   90.00
#
_symmetry.space_group_name_H-M   'P 1'
#
loop_
_entity.id
_entity.type
_entity.pdbx_description
1 polymer ?
#
loop_
_entity_poly.entity_id
_entity_poly.type
_entity_poly.pdbx_seq_one_letter_code
_entity_poly.pdbx_strand_id
1 'polypeptide(L)'
;RYAVGLADYLRDAAAEGRAAVAAEQRFAVQVDRVQVRGIVDRMEVGAEGALRIIDLKTGRPETNAAKVAANAQLGAYQLAFADGAFDEALEEALRPLRESGALDLAAPVTAGGAVLLYVREGKGDQSYREAVQAVLDDEALEAFRDRLRLALAAITVDQLAGPRTVGRYDYGSLAHRVHRVPPVTGADP
;
A
#
# COMPACT_ATOMS: atom_id res chain seq x y z
N ARG A 1 18.54 15.70 1.58
CA ARG A 1 17.67 15.21 2.66
C ARG A 1 17.06 13.85 2.34
N TYR A 2 16.41 13.67 1.17
CA TYR A 2 15.78 12.38 0.81
C TYR A 2 16.78 11.21 0.82
N ALA A 3 17.94 11.39 0.20
CA ALA A 3 18.97 10.34 0.15
C ALA A 3 19.50 9.96 1.54
N VAL A 4 19.60 10.92 2.46
CA VAL A 4 20.02 10.65 3.84
C VAL A 4 18.96 9.82 4.56
N GLY A 5 17.70 10.24 4.53
CA GLY A 5 16.63 9.50 5.18
C GLY A 5 16.47 8.09 4.64
N LEU A 6 16.59 7.91 3.32
CA LEU A 6 16.55 6.57 2.73
C LEU A 6 17.79 5.73 3.12
N ALA A 7 19.00 6.31 3.10
CA ALA A 7 20.20 5.58 3.47
C ALA A 7 20.20 5.14 4.94
N ASP A 8 19.71 6.00 5.84
CA ASP A 8 19.57 5.67 7.26
C ASP A 8 18.53 4.57 7.46
N TYR A 9 17.36 4.67 6.81
CA TYR A 9 16.37 3.60 6.83
C TYR A 9 16.93 2.25 6.36
N LEU A 10 17.63 2.24 5.23
CA LEU A 10 18.23 1.01 4.68
C LEU A 10 19.26 0.38 5.60
N ARG A 11 20.07 1.23 6.30
CA ARG A 11 21.06 0.77 7.29
C ARG A 11 20.35 0.14 8.48
N ASP A 12 19.31 0.80 9.01
CA ASP A 12 18.54 0.31 10.14
C ASP A 12 17.79 -0.97 9.78
N ALA A 13 17.19 -1.05 8.59
CA ALA A 13 16.56 -2.25 8.07
C ALA A 13 17.54 -3.44 8.01
N ALA A 14 18.75 -3.20 7.50
CA ALA A 14 19.78 -4.23 7.44
C ALA A 14 20.25 -4.65 8.85
N ALA A 15 20.38 -3.71 9.78
CA ALA A 15 20.75 -4.00 11.17
C ALA A 15 19.68 -4.82 11.91
N GLU A 16 18.40 -4.65 11.54
CA GLU A 16 17.28 -5.45 12.02
C GLU A 16 17.12 -6.80 11.29
N GLY A 17 18.03 -7.16 10.40
CA GLY A 17 17.98 -8.41 9.65
C GLY A 17 16.88 -8.46 8.59
N ARG A 18 16.40 -7.31 8.11
CA ARG A 18 15.43 -7.25 7.02
C ARG A 18 16.12 -7.26 5.67
N ALA A 19 15.74 -8.19 4.83
CA ALA A 19 16.22 -8.31 3.46
C ALA A 19 15.20 -7.75 2.47
N ALA A 20 15.65 -6.92 1.53
CA ALA A 20 14.81 -6.49 0.42
C ALA A 20 14.57 -7.67 -0.53
N VAL A 21 13.31 -7.94 -0.84
CA VAL A 21 12.91 -9.04 -1.71
C VAL A 21 12.27 -8.56 -3.02
N ALA A 22 11.74 -7.33 -3.05
CA ALA A 22 11.25 -6.74 -4.29
C ALA A 22 11.28 -5.21 -4.22
N ALA A 23 11.36 -4.57 -5.39
CA ALA A 23 11.15 -3.15 -5.60
C ALA A 23 10.29 -2.96 -6.86
N GLU A 24 9.46 -1.89 -6.87
CA GLU A 24 8.55 -1.57 -7.98
C GLU A 24 7.67 -2.77 -8.39
N GLN A 25 7.24 -3.58 -7.39
CA GLN A 25 6.50 -4.79 -7.63
C GLN A 25 5.05 -4.50 -8.03
N ARG A 26 4.68 -4.93 -9.23
CA ARG A 26 3.30 -4.83 -9.71
C ARG A 26 2.41 -5.87 -9.06
N PHE A 27 1.16 -5.50 -8.83
CA PHE A 27 0.14 -6.45 -8.39
C PHE A 27 -1.21 -6.18 -9.05
N ALA A 28 -2.04 -7.20 -9.05
CA ALA A 28 -3.45 -7.11 -9.43
C ALA A 28 -4.27 -8.04 -8.55
N VAL A 29 -5.32 -7.50 -7.95
CA VAL A 29 -6.26 -8.25 -7.09
C VAL A 29 -7.65 -8.13 -7.67
N GLN A 30 -8.37 -9.24 -7.70
CA GLN A 30 -9.75 -9.27 -8.15
C GLN A 30 -10.69 -9.08 -6.96
N VAL A 31 -11.52 -8.06 -7.02
CA VAL A 31 -12.63 -7.85 -6.07
C VAL A 31 -13.93 -7.84 -6.88
N ASP A 32 -14.69 -8.91 -6.78
CA ASP A 32 -15.85 -9.18 -7.63
C ASP A 32 -15.51 -9.04 -9.13
N ARG A 33 -16.16 -8.11 -9.83
CA ARG A 33 -15.93 -7.85 -11.27
C ARG A 33 -14.87 -6.77 -11.55
N VAL A 34 -14.21 -6.27 -10.52
CA VAL A 34 -13.21 -5.19 -10.65
C VAL A 34 -11.84 -5.66 -10.26
N GLN A 35 -10.85 -5.25 -11.03
CA GLN A 35 -9.46 -5.50 -10.73
C GLN A 35 -8.80 -4.26 -10.14
N VAL A 36 -8.31 -4.38 -8.91
CA VAL A 36 -7.45 -3.37 -8.27
C VAL A 36 -6.01 -3.65 -8.67
N ARG A 37 -5.37 -2.67 -9.27
CA ARG A 37 -3.97 -2.76 -9.73
C ARG A 37 -3.12 -1.71 -9.06
N GLY A 38 -1.87 -2.01 -8.82
CA GLY A 38 -0.91 -1.07 -8.26
C GLY A 38 0.53 -1.51 -8.41
N ILE A 39 1.40 -0.71 -7.82
CA ILE A 39 2.84 -0.97 -7.73
C ILE A 39 3.21 -0.72 -6.27
N VAL A 40 3.94 -1.66 -5.68
CA VAL A 40 4.55 -1.53 -4.36
C VAL A 40 5.97 -1.03 -4.55
N ASP A 41 6.35 0.03 -3.84
CA ASP A 41 7.69 0.61 -4.00
C ASP A 41 8.78 -0.34 -3.50
N ARG A 42 8.54 -1.02 -2.37
CA ARG A 42 9.52 -1.92 -1.76
C ARG A 42 8.86 -2.98 -0.88
N MET A 43 9.42 -4.19 -0.89
CA MET A 43 9.03 -5.30 -0.03
C MET A 43 10.27 -5.81 0.72
N GLU A 44 10.14 -6.06 2.00
CA GLU A 44 11.20 -6.58 2.87
C GLU A 44 10.69 -7.77 3.68
N VAL A 45 11.54 -8.77 3.85
CA VAL A 45 11.27 -9.91 4.73
C VAL A 45 12.25 -9.88 5.89
N GLY A 46 11.73 -9.94 7.11
CA GLY A 46 12.52 -10.06 8.33
C GLY A 46 13.00 -11.50 8.57
N ALA A 47 13.92 -11.68 9.52
CA ALA A 47 14.49 -12.98 9.86
C ALA A 47 13.44 -14.04 10.26
N GLU A 48 12.29 -13.62 10.79
CA GLU A 48 11.17 -14.49 11.16
C GLU A 48 10.18 -14.76 10.02
N GLY A 49 10.48 -14.28 8.80
CA GLY A 49 9.63 -14.47 7.63
C GLY A 49 8.47 -13.47 7.51
N ALA A 50 8.39 -12.45 8.35
CA ALA A 50 7.35 -11.43 8.25
C ALA A 50 7.62 -10.48 7.08
N LEU A 51 6.71 -10.42 6.09
CA LEU A 51 6.75 -9.51 4.96
C LEU A 51 6.25 -8.12 5.34
N ARG A 52 7.10 -7.14 5.17
CA ARG A 52 6.78 -5.73 5.32
C ARG A 52 6.67 -5.05 3.97
N ILE A 53 5.52 -4.43 3.70
CA ILE A 53 5.26 -3.73 2.45
C ILE A 53 5.42 -2.24 2.68
N ILE A 54 6.25 -1.58 1.86
CA ILE A 54 6.70 -0.23 2.09
C ILE A 54 6.34 0.66 0.91
N ASP A 55 5.73 1.79 1.23
CA ASP A 55 5.40 2.85 0.29
C ASP A 55 6.20 4.10 0.65
N LEU A 56 7.02 4.58 -0.29
CA LEU A 56 7.92 5.71 -0.11
C LEU A 56 7.17 7.04 -0.26
N LYS A 57 7.28 7.89 0.75
CA LYS A 57 6.63 9.21 0.77
C LYS A 57 7.64 10.35 0.87
N THR A 58 7.47 11.31 -0.02
CA THR A 58 8.27 12.56 -0.04
C THR A 58 7.50 13.75 0.55
N GLY A 59 6.23 13.58 0.85
CA GLY A 59 5.35 14.59 1.44
C GLY A 59 5.51 14.73 2.96
N ARG A 60 4.58 15.48 3.57
CA ARG A 60 4.49 15.59 5.03
C ARG A 60 3.98 14.30 5.65
N PRO A 61 4.55 13.86 6.78
CA PRO A 61 4.12 12.65 7.45
C PRO A 61 2.67 12.72 7.93
N GLU A 62 1.91 11.64 7.70
CA GLU A 62 0.65 11.43 8.42
C GLU A 62 0.97 11.02 9.85
N THR A 63 0.44 11.78 10.80
CA THR A 63 0.68 11.58 12.22
C THR A 63 -0.53 11.02 12.98
N ASN A 64 -1.68 11.00 12.33
CA ASN A 64 -2.91 10.46 12.92
C ASN A 64 -2.96 8.95 12.73
N ALA A 65 -2.83 8.21 13.82
CA ALA A 65 -2.83 6.75 13.81
C ALA A 65 -4.11 6.14 13.20
N ALA A 66 -5.27 6.76 13.44
CA ALA A 66 -6.52 6.28 12.86
C ALA A 66 -6.57 6.45 11.33
N LYS A 67 -5.97 7.52 10.79
CA LYS A 67 -5.85 7.70 9.34
C LYS A 67 -4.88 6.70 8.73
N VAL A 68 -3.78 6.40 9.41
CA VAL A 68 -2.83 5.38 8.96
C VAL A 68 -3.49 4.00 8.98
N ALA A 69 -4.18 3.64 10.05
CA ALA A 69 -4.91 2.38 10.15
C ALA A 69 -5.99 2.24 9.06
N ALA A 70 -6.63 3.34 8.65
CA ALA A 70 -7.65 3.36 7.61
C ALA A 70 -7.08 3.63 6.19
N ASN A 71 -5.75 3.66 6.01
CA ASN A 71 -5.13 4.00 4.74
C ASN A 71 -5.47 2.96 3.66
N ALA A 72 -6.14 3.43 2.59
CA ALA A 72 -6.63 2.53 1.54
C ALA A 72 -5.50 1.95 0.67
N GLN A 73 -4.40 2.69 0.47
CA GLN A 73 -3.26 2.21 -0.30
C GLN A 73 -2.57 1.05 0.42
N LEU A 74 -2.28 1.21 1.72
CA LEU A 74 -1.69 0.15 2.54
C LEU A 74 -2.63 -1.05 2.68
N GLY A 75 -3.95 -0.80 2.82
CA GLY A 75 -4.95 -1.87 2.83
C GLY A 75 -4.98 -2.67 1.52
N ALA A 76 -4.84 -2.00 0.37
CA ALA A 76 -4.77 -2.67 -0.93
C ALA A 76 -3.51 -3.55 -1.07
N TYR A 77 -2.38 -3.11 -0.51
CA TYR A 77 -1.15 -3.90 -0.49
C TYR A 77 -1.28 -5.16 0.37
N GLN A 78 -1.87 -5.03 1.56
CA GLN A 78 -2.09 -6.17 2.45
C GLN A 78 -3.12 -7.14 1.86
N LEU A 79 -4.17 -6.64 1.22
CA LEU A 79 -5.12 -7.47 0.47
C LEU A 79 -4.42 -8.22 -0.68
N ALA A 80 -3.54 -7.55 -1.43
CA ALA A 80 -2.78 -8.17 -2.50
C ALA A 80 -1.91 -9.32 -2.00
N PHE A 81 -1.26 -9.15 -0.84
CA PHE A 81 -0.49 -10.20 -0.21
C PHE A 81 -1.39 -11.37 0.23
N ALA A 82 -2.50 -11.09 0.90
CA ALA A 82 -3.43 -12.11 1.38
C ALA A 82 -4.07 -12.94 0.23
N ASP A 83 -4.27 -12.31 -0.92
CA ASP A 83 -4.81 -12.96 -2.13
C ASP A 83 -3.73 -13.62 -3.01
N GLY A 84 -2.47 -13.71 -2.54
CA GLY A 84 -1.37 -14.39 -3.24
C GLY A 84 -0.81 -13.64 -4.45
N ALA A 85 -1.13 -12.33 -4.60
CA ALA A 85 -0.68 -11.56 -5.77
C ALA A 85 0.84 -11.35 -5.84
N PHE A 86 1.57 -11.69 -4.80
CA PHE A 86 3.04 -11.60 -4.72
C PHE A 86 3.74 -12.95 -4.65
N ASP A 87 3.03 -14.08 -4.63
CA ASP A 87 3.61 -15.40 -4.36
C ASP A 87 4.74 -15.77 -5.32
N GLU A 88 4.54 -15.59 -6.63
CA GLU A 88 5.55 -15.87 -7.64
C GLU A 88 6.81 -14.99 -7.47
N ALA A 89 6.62 -13.69 -7.26
CA ALA A 89 7.72 -12.75 -7.06
C ALA A 89 8.51 -13.03 -5.77
N LEU A 90 7.80 -13.39 -4.70
CA LEU A 90 8.41 -13.75 -3.43
C LEU A 90 9.20 -15.07 -3.55
N GLU A 91 8.65 -16.08 -4.20
CA GLU A 91 9.34 -17.35 -4.39
C GLU A 91 10.63 -17.16 -5.21
N GLU A 92 10.56 -16.38 -6.29
CA GLU A 92 11.74 -16.07 -7.11
C GLU A 92 12.82 -15.31 -6.32
N ALA A 93 12.42 -14.29 -5.56
CA ALA A 93 13.34 -13.46 -4.80
C ALA A 93 13.95 -14.17 -3.58
N LEU A 94 13.19 -15.04 -2.91
CA LEU A 94 13.61 -15.73 -1.71
C LEU A 94 14.49 -16.94 -1.98
N ARG A 95 14.35 -17.57 -3.15
CA ARG A 95 15.13 -18.75 -3.52
C ARG A 95 16.64 -18.57 -3.34
N PRO A 96 17.31 -17.55 -3.93
CA PRO A 96 18.74 -17.35 -3.75
C PRO A 96 19.14 -17.01 -2.32
N LEU A 97 18.26 -16.34 -1.57
CA LEU A 97 18.50 -15.99 -0.16
C LEU A 97 18.48 -17.23 0.75
N ARG A 98 17.56 -18.17 0.46
CA ARG A 98 17.51 -19.48 1.14
C ARG A 98 18.70 -20.37 0.77
N GLU A 99 19.04 -20.46 -0.50
CA GLU A 99 20.17 -21.26 -1.00
C GLU A 99 21.52 -20.78 -0.45
N SER A 100 21.70 -19.48 -0.28
CA SER A 100 22.91 -18.90 0.32
C SER A 100 22.96 -18.95 1.84
N GLY A 101 21.85 -19.30 2.50
CA GLY A 101 21.72 -19.22 3.96
C GLY A 101 21.66 -17.78 4.50
N ALA A 102 21.49 -16.78 3.64
CA ALA A 102 21.35 -15.39 4.05
C ALA A 102 20.03 -15.12 4.80
N LEU A 103 19.03 -15.97 4.57
CA LEU A 103 17.77 -16.00 5.28
C LEU A 103 17.44 -17.46 5.62
N ASP A 104 17.41 -17.76 6.91
CA ASP A 104 16.95 -19.08 7.39
C ASP A 104 15.43 -19.07 7.55
N LEU A 105 14.74 -19.11 6.40
CA LEU A 105 13.30 -19.16 6.34
C LEU A 105 12.85 -20.59 6.06
N ALA A 106 12.73 -21.39 7.11
CA ALA A 106 12.12 -22.72 7.05
C ALA A 106 10.57 -22.64 6.91
N ALA A 107 9.97 -21.54 7.28
CA ALA A 107 8.53 -21.31 7.26
C ALA A 107 8.09 -20.45 6.05
N PRO A 108 6.82 -20.53 5.63
CA PRO A 108 6.23 -19.62 4.66
C PRO A 108 6.33 -18.17 5.13
N VAL A 109 6.39 -17.24 4.16
CA VAL A 109 6.32 -15.81 4.46
C VAL A 109 4.95 -15.46 5.03
N THR A 110 4.95 -14.68 6.10
CA THR A 110 3.73 -14.22 6.79
C THR A 110 3.53 -12.72 6.63
N ALA A 111 2.31 -12.23 6.90
CA ALA A 111 2.06 -10.79 6.87
C ALA A 111 2.82 -10.07 7.99
N GLY A 112 3.53 -9.00 7.66
CA GLY A 112 4.24 -8.11 8.60
C GLY A 112 3.69 -6.68 8.60
N GLY A 113 2.54 -6.46 7.94
CA GLY A 113 1.90 -5.16 7.81
C GLY A 113 2.46 -4.30 6.69
N ALA A 114 2.00 -3.05 6.63
CA ALA A 114 2.40 -2.11 5.60
C ALA A 114 2.76 -0.73 6.18
N VAL A 115 3.63 0.01 5.49
CA VAL A 115 4.29 1.21 6.02
C VAL A 115 4.30 2.33 5.00
N LEU A 116 3.95 3.53 5.43
CA LEU A 116 4.32 4.76 4.73
C LEU A 116 5.68 5.21 5.27
N LEU A 117 6.71 5.15 4.45
CA LEU A 117 8.08 5.56 4.80
C LEU A 117 8.35 6.98 4.30
N TYR A 118 8.43 7.91 5.21
CA TYR A 118 8.73 9.31 4.93
C TYR A 118 10.24 9.57 5.04
N VAL A 119 10.90 9.74 3.89
CA VAL A 119 12.37 9.89 3.80
C VAL A 119 12.86 11.34 3.85
N ARG A 120 11.95 12.30 3.99
CA ARG A 120 12.28 13.73 4.03
C ARG A 120 12.24 14.31 5.44
N GLU A 121 11.29 13.87 6.25
CA GLU A 121 11.01 14.40 7.58
C GLU A 121 11.10 13.27 8.59
N GLY A 122 12.09 13.31 9.42
CA GLY A 122 12.33 12.34 10.48
C GLY A 122 11.49 12.60 11.74
N LYS A 123 11.77 11.82 12.78
CA LYS A 123 11.18 11.97 14.11
C LYS A 123 12.28 11.88 15.15
N GLY A 124 12.44 12.93 15.97
CA GLY A 124 13.55 13.00 16.93
C GLY A 124 14.89 13.04 16.20
N ASP A 125 15.80 12.15 16.56
CA ASP A 125 17.14 12.04 15.97
C ASP A 125 17.16 11.22 14.66
N GLN A 126 16.03 10.60 14.28
CA GLN A 126 15.94 9.84 13.02
C GLN A 126 15.73 10.78 11.83
N SER A 127 16.42 10.50 10.72
CA SER A 127 16.31 11.25 9.47
C SER A 127 15.11 10.84 8.61
N TYR A 128 14.41 9.78 9.00
CA TYR A 128 13.17 9.26 8.37
C TYR A 128 12.09 9.03 9.41
N ARG A 129 10.88 8.77 8.94
CA ARG A 129 9.75 8.43 9.79
C ARG A 129 8.90 7.35 9.15
N GLU A 130 8.43 6.43 9.95
CA GLU A 130 7.48 5.40 9.56
C GLU A 130 6.09 5.67 10.13
N ALA A 131 5.07 5.46 9.31
CA ALA A 131 3.68 5.37 9.75
C ALA A 131 3.17 3.96 9.39
N VAL A 132 3.01 3.14 10.42
CA VAL A 132 2.77 1.70 10.27
C VAL A 132 1.28 1.41 10.35
N GLN A 133 0.75 0.71 9.35
CA GLN A 133 -0.52 0.01 9.41
C GLN A 133 -0.24 -1.42 9.86
N ALA A 134 -0.81 -1.81 10.99
CA ALA A 134 -0.69 -3.17 11.51
C ALA A 134 -1.22 -4.20 10.50
N VAL A 135 -0.85 -5.46 10.70
CA VAL A 135 -1.38 -6.56 9.92
C VAL A 135 -2.91 -6.55 10.01
N LEU A 136 -3.55 -6.62 8.86
CA LEU A 136 -4.99 -6.79 8.76
C LEU A 136 -5.30 -8.28 8.89
N ASP A 137 -6.11 -8.63 9.88
CA ASP A 137 -6.66 -9.97 10.01
C ASP A 137 -7.77 -10.23 8.98
N ASP A 138 -8.31 -11.43 8.96
CA ASP A 138 -9.33 -11.83 7.98
C ASP A 138 -10.58 -10.94 8.06
N GLU A 139 -11.00 -10.52 9.24
CA GLU A 139 -12.14 -9.63 9.44
C GLU A 139 -11.87 -8.24 8.85
N ALA A 140 -10.69 -7.69 9.13
CA ALA A 140 -10.28 -6.39 8.62
C ALA A 140 -10.07 -6.40 7.09
N LEU A 141 -9.55 -7.50 6.53
CA LEU A 141 -9.42 -7.70 5.08
C LEU A 141 -10.79 -7.76 4.41
N GLU A 142 -11.76 -8.48 5.00
CA GLU A 142 -13.12 -8.53 4.44
C GLU A 142 -13.82 -7.17 4.56
N ALA A 143 -13.68 -6.47 5.67
CA ALA A 143 -14.17 -5.10 5.82
C ALA A 143 -13.52 -4.15 4.78
N PHE A 144 -12.26 -4.38 4.42
CA PHE A 144 -11.59 -3.62 3.37
C PHE A 144 -12.16 -3.97 1.98
N ARG A 145 -12.44 -5.24 1.68
CA ARG A 145 -13.13 -5.66 0.44
C ARG A 145 -14.51 -5.00 0.34
N ASP A 146 -15.27 -4.95 1.43
CA ASP A 146 -16.58 -4.28 1.45
C ASP A 146 -16.48 -2.78 1.16
N ARG A 147 -15.46 -2.11 1.69
CA ARG A 147 -15.19 -0.70 1.34
C ARG A 147 -14.90 -0.52 -0.15
N LEU A 148 -14.15 -1.44 -0.76
CA LEU A 148 -13.90 -1.42 -2.20
C LEU A 148 -15.20 -1.66 -2.98
N ARG A 149 -16.03 -2.61 -2.58
CA ARG A 149 -17.36 -2.87 -3.19
C ARG A 149 -18.25 -1.62 -3.16
N LEU A 150 -18.30 -0.93 -2.02
CA LEU A 150 -19.05 0.32 -1.88
C LEU A 150 -18.51 1.44 -2.78
N ALA A 151 -17.19 1.59 -2.85
CA ALA A 151 -16.58 2.56 -3.75
C ALA A 151 -16.88 2.26 -5.22
N LEU A 152 -16.85 0.99 -5.62
CA LEU A 152 -17.20 0.53 -6.95
C LEU A 152 -18.67 0.76 -7.28
N ALA A 153 -19.57 0.47 -6.34
CA ALA A 153 -20.98 0.77 -6.49
C ALA A 153 -21.23 2.27 -6.73
N ALA A 154 -20.49 3.13 -6.02
CA ALA A 154 -20.57 4.58 -6.21
C ALA A 154 -20.05 5.06 -7.58
N ILE A 155 -19.03 4.40 -8.15
CA ILE A 155 -18.46 4.73 -9.46
C ILE A 155 -19.36 4.26 -10.60
N THR A 156 -20.09 3.16 -10.42
CA THR A 156 -20.97 2.58 -11.46
C THR A 156 -22.34 3.25 -11.55
N VAL A 157 -22.70 4.10 -10.58
CA VAL A 157 -23.89 4.93 -10.67
C VAL A 157 -23.52 6.21 -11.42
N ASP A 158 -24.21 6.58 -12.47
CA ASP A 158 -23.98 7.77 -13.33
C ASP A 158 -23.96 9.13 -12.60
N GLN A 159 -23.86 9.13 -11.27
CA GLN A 159 -23.82 10.31 -10.43
C GLN A 159 -22.73 10.16 -9.36
N LEU A 160 -21.53 10.62 -9.68
CA LEU A 160 -20.54 10.95 -8.65
C LEU A 160 -21.02 12.21 -7.91
N ALA A 161 -21.77 12.00 -6.83
CA ALA A 161 -22.08 13.10 -5.91
C ALA A 161 -20.79 13.49 -5.21
N GLY A 162 -20.24 14.65 -5.54
CA GLY A 162 -19.16 15.27 -4.76
C GLY A 162 -19.59 15.49 -3.29
N PRO A 163 -18.64 15.59 -2.34
CA PRO A 163 -18.96 15.84 -0.95
C PRO A 163 -19.81 17.11 -0.82
N ARG A 164 -20.95 17.02 -0.12
CA ARG A 164 -21.88 18.16 0.10
C ARG A 164 -21.29 19.27 0.97
N THR A 165 -20.16 19.01 1.61
CA THR A 165 -19.45 20.01 2.44
C THR A 165 -18.04 20.18 1.89
N VAL A 166 -17.81 21.31 1.26
CA VAL A 166 -16.44 21.78 0.99
C VAL A 166 -15.85 22.10 2.36
N GLY A 167 -14.91 21.28 2.83
CA GLY A 167 -14.19 21.55 4.06
C GLY A 167 -13.42 22.87 3.94
N ARG A 168 -13.06 23.48 5.06
CA ARG A 168 -12.46 24.82 5.22
C ARG A 168 -11.09 25.03 4.53
N TYR A 169 -10.66 24.11 3.69
CA TYR A 169 -9.50 24.22 2.81
C TYR A 169 -9.97 24.36 1.36
N ASP A 170 -10.60 25.50 1.10
CA ASP A 170 -10.83 25.96 -0.26
C ASP A 170 -9.47 26.43 -0.83
N TYR A 171 -8.82 25.58 -1.60
CA TYR A 171 -7.73 26.01 -2.47
C TYR A 171 -8.34 26.78 -3.64
N GLY A 172 -8.77 28.02 -3.33
CA GLY A 172 -9.18 29.03 -4.29
C GLY A 172 -9.93 28.51 -5.51
N SER A 173 -11.25 28.53 -5.46
CA SER A 173 -12.17 28.52 -6.61
C SER A 173 -11.99 27.45 -7.70
N LEU A 174 -11.36 26.32 -7.45
CA LEU A 174 -11.46 25.17 -8.31
C LEU A 174 -12.81 24.49 -8.09
N ALA A 175 -13.86 25.09 -8.64
CA ALA A 175 -15.15 24.42 -8.75
C ALA A 175 -14.93 23.17 -9.62
N HIS A 176 -14.87 22.00 -9.00
CA HIS A 176 -14.92 20.74 -9.72
C HIS A 176 -16.28 20.62 -10.39
N ARG A 177 -16.35 20.94 -11.67
CA ARG A 177 -17.55 20.64 -12.45
C ARG A 177 -17.62 19.14 -12.60
N VAL A 178 -18.62 18.54 -11.98
CA VAL A 178 -18.99 17.16 -12.28
C VAL A 178 -19.60 17.17 -13.69
N HIS A 179 -18.86 16.72 -14.68
CA HIS A 179 -19.40 16.53 -16.03
C HIS A 179 -20.23 15.23 -15.99
N ARG A 180 -21.49 15.32 -16.39
CA ARG A 180 -22.25 14.14 -16.77
C ARG A 180 -21.56 13.49 -17.96
N VAL A 181 -21.07 12.28 -17.78
CA VAL A 181 -20.65 11.45 -18.90
C VAL A 181 -21.94 10.93 -19.54
N PRO A 182 -22.23 11.25 -20.80
CA PRO A 182 -23.40 10.68 -21.46
C PRO A 182 -23.27 9.14 -21.48
N PRO A 183 -24.39 8.40 -21.34
CA PRO A 183 -24.36 6.96 -21.45
C PRO A 183 -23.71 6.59 -22.79
N VAL A 184 -22.79 5.63 -22.78
CA VAL A 184 -22.25 5.04 -24.00
C VAL A 184 -23.40 4.27 -24.62
N THR A 185 -24.13 4.90 -25.52
CA THR A 185 -25.09 4.21 -26.37
C THR A 185 -24.31 3.21 -27.20
N GLY A 186 -24.54 1.91 -26.93
CA GLY A 186 -23.94 0.84 -27.70
C GLY A 186 -24.13 1.09 -29.18
N ALA A 187 -23.07 0.90 -29.93
CA ALA A 187 -23.15 0.85 -31.38
C ALA A 187 -24.14 -0.26 -31.74
N ASP A 188 -25.12 0.10 -32.50
CA ASP A 188 -26.00 -0.83 -33.19
C ASP A 188 -25.18 -1.73 -34.14
N PRO A 189 -25.66 -2.95 -34.41
CA PRO A 189 -24.93 -4.04 -35.08
C PRO A 189 -24.50 -3.74 -36.50
#